data_c4de3aaef35a2b4698e0a3743f71c8f3
#
_entry.id   c4de3aaef35a2b4698e0a3743f71c8f3
#
_cell.length_a   1.000
_cell.length_b   1.000
_cell.length_c   1.000
_cell.angle_alpha   90.00
_cell.angle_beta   90.00
_cell.angle_gamma   90.00
#
_symmetry.space_group_name_H-M   'P 1'
#
loop_
_entity.id
_entity.type
_entity.pdbx_description
1 polymer ?
#
loop_
_entity_poly.entity_id
_entity_poly.type
_entity_poly.pdbx_seq_one_letter_code
_entity_poly.pdbx_strand_id
1 'polypeptide(L)' 'MIQGPFFIRLIGGSRDGAIIEATAAAQHYEVPLRDDMVEIYERQNERPPFIYVQIGYAGNETWK' A
#
# COMPACT_ATOMS: atom_id res chain seq x y z
N MET A 1 -3.28 -5.67 -21.79
CA MET A 1 -2.62 -5.53 -20.52
C MET A 1 -2.67 -4.12 -20.02
N ILE A 2 -2.93 -3.93 -18.75
CA ILE A 2 -3.03 -2.61 -18.20
C ILE A 2 -1.68 -2.16 -17.74
N GLN A 3 -1.33 -0.95 -18.10
CA GLN A 3 -0.07 -0.44 -17.70
C GLN A 3 -0.24 0.85 -16.97
N GLY A 4 0.59 1.09 -16.02
CA GLY A 4 0.51 2.29 -15.24
C GLY A 4 0.79 3.51 -16.04
N PRO A 5 0.69 4.65 -15.39
CA PRO A 5 0.53 4.74 -13.94
C PRO A 5 -0.93 4.59 -13.54
N PHE A 6 -1.10 4.12 -12.33
CA PHE A 6 -2.42 4.02 -11.74
C PHE A 6 -2.47 4.94 -10.54
N PHE A 7 -3.68 5.35 -10.18
CA PHE A 7 -3.83 6.04 -8.92
C PHE A 7 -4.44 5.08 -7.94
N ILE A 8 -3.82 4.92 -6.79
CA ILE A 8 -4.33 4.05 -5.77
C ILE A 8 -4.72 4.86 -4.55
N ARG A 9 -5.74 4.43 -3.86
CA ARG A 9 -6.23 5.14 -2.70
C ARG A 9 -5.97 4.30 -1.47
N LEU A 10 -5.42 4.92 -0.44
CA LEU A 10 -5.13 4.22 0.80
C LEU A 10 -6.18 4.54 1.82
N ILE A 11 -6.69 3.50 2.48
CA ILE A 11 -7.74 3.64 3.47
C ILE A 11 -7.20 3.15 4.80
N GLY A 12 -7.35 3.96 5.81
CA GLY A 12 -6.91 3.57 7.14
C GLY A 12 -5.45 3.87 7.36
N GLY A 13 -5.01 3.76 8.59
CA GLY A 13 -3.63 3.95 8.92
C GLY A 13 -3.17 5.39 8.79
N SER A 14 -1.88 5.56 8.74
CA SER A 14 -1.30 6.88 8.75
C SER A 14 -1.49 7.59 7.43
N ARG A 15 -1.81 6.86 6.38
CA ARG A 15 -1.99 7.46 5.06
C ARG A 15 -3.45 7.42 4.61
N ASP A 16 -4.36 7.35 5.57
CA ASP A 16 -5.78 7.28 5.22
C ASP A 16 -6.16 8.45 4.31
N GLY A 17 -6.76 8.13 3.19
CA GLY A 17 -7.21 9.13 2.24
C GLY A 17 -6.19 9.54 1.21
N ALA A 18 -4.97 9.05 1.32
CA ALA A 18 -3.94 9.43 0.37
C ALA A 18 -4.21 8.79 -0.98
N ILE A 19 -3.85 9.51 -2.03
CA ILE A 19 -3.92 9.00 -3.38
C ILE A 19 -2.52 9.03 -3.93
N ILE A 20 -2.06 7.88 -4.37
CA ILE A 20 -0.68 7.72 -4.77
C ILE A 20 -0.63 7.21 -6.20
N GLU A 21 0.32 7.69 -6.95
CA GLU A 21 0.52 7.20 -8.30
C GLU A 21 1.48 6.03 -8.26
N ALA A 22 1.13 4.96 -8.89
CA ALA A 22 1.95 3.75 -8.89
C ALA A 22 1.98 3.15 -10.28
N THR A 23 3.06 2.47 -10.60
CA THR A 23 3.19 1.87 -11.90
C THR A 23 2.73 0.42 -11.93
N ALA A 24 2.42 -0.15 -10.77
CA ALA A 24 1.93 -1.51 -10.71
C ALA A 24 0.95 -1.62 -9.56
N ALA A 25 0.00 -2.51 -9.71
CA ALA A 25 -1.01 -2.72 -8.68
C ALA A 25 -0.71 -4.01 -7.96
N ALA A 26 0.31 -4.01 -7.15
CA ALA A 26 0.70 -5.18 -6.39
C ALA A 26 -0.36 -5.53 -5.36
N GLN A 27 -0.33 -6.76 -4.88
CA GLN A 27 -1.30 -7.20 -3.89
C GLN A 27 -1.15 -6.41 -2.60
N HIS A 28 0.08 -6.05 -2.23
CA HIS A 28 0.34 -5.31 -1.01
C HIS A 28 1.16 -4.09 -1.33
N TYR A 29 0.95 -3.04 -0.55
CA TYR A 29 1.71 -1.83 -0.67
C TYR A 29 2.25 -1.48 0.70
N GLU A 30 3.54 -1.24 0.81
CA GLU A 30 4.17 -0.98 2.09
C GLU A 30 4.59 0.46 2.19
N VAL A 31 4.24 1.09 3.30
CA VAL A 31 4.56 2.47 3.54
C VAL A 31 5.50 2.53 4.72
N PRO A 32 6.71 3.02 4.55
CA PRO A 32 7.63 3.11 5.67
C PRO A 32 7.11 4.08 6.71
N LEU A 33 7.10 3.65 7.96
CA LEU A 33 6.72 4.51 9.06
C LEU A 33 7.93 5.03 9.79
N ARG A 34 8.93 4.15 9.97
CA ARG A 34 10.15 4.54 10.61
C ARG A 34 11.19 3.55 10.13
N ASP A 35 12.38 3.65 10.66
CA ASP A 35 13.48 2.88 10.13
C ASP A 35 13.23 1.39 10.11
N ASP A 36 12.48 0.90 11.08
CA ASP A 36 12.34 -0.54 11.22
C ASP A 36 10.89 -0.98 11.16
N MET A 37 10.00 -0.16 10.61
CA MET A 37 8.59 -0.55 10.59
C MET A 37 7.93 -0.01 9.35
N VAL A 38 7.12 -0.85 8.73
CA VAL A 38 6.32 -0.44 7.59
C VAL A 38 4.86 -0.73 7.88
N GLU A 39 4.02 0.06 7.27
CA GLU A 39 2.58 -0.14 7.36
C GLU A 39 2.16 -0.87 6.10
N ILE A 40 1.33 -1.88 6.25
CA ILE A 40 0.97 -2.75 5.13
C ILE A 40 -0.46 -2.45 4.70
N TYR A 41 -0.63 -2.24 3.42
CA TYR A 41 -1.95 -2.05 2.82
C TYR A 41 -2.19 -3.18 1.84
N GLU A 42 -3.41 -3.65 1.76
CA GLU A 42 -3.75 -4.74 0.87
C GLU A 42 -4.78 -4.30 -0.16
N ARG A 43 -4.57 -4.67 -1.40
CA ARG A 43 -5.48 -4.31 -2.48
C ARG A 43 -6.82 -5.00 -2.28
N GLN A 44 -7.88 -4.25 -2.46
CA GLN A 44 -9.21 -4.77 -2.24
C GLN A 44 -9.99 -5.01 -3.51
N ASN A 45 -9.51 -4.54 -4.65
CA ASN A 45 -10.26 -4.73 -5.88
C ASN A 45 -9.32 -5.07 -7.01
N GLU A 46 -9.92 -5.43 -8.13
CA GLU A 46 -9.12 -5.94 -9.24
C GLU A 46 -9.04 -4.98 -10.40
N ARG A 47 -9.66 -3.83 -10.30
CA ARG A 47 -9.68 -2.87 -11.38
C ARG A 47 -9.46 -1.48 -10.88
N PRO A 48 -8.91 -0.61 -11.71
CA PRO A 48 -8.73 0.78 -11.29
C PRO A 48 -10.08 1.46 -11.07
N PRO A 49 -10.16 2.42 -10.18
CA PRO A 49 -9.08 2.81 -9.29
C PRO A 49 -8.92 1.78 -8.20
N PHE A 50 -7.65 1.49 -7.89
CA PHE A 50 -7.38 0.46 -6.91
C PHE A 50 -7.49 1.03 -5.51
N ILE A 51 -8.08 0.27 -4.61
CA ILE A 51 -8.27 0.68 -3.24
C ILE A 51 -7.50 -0.28 -2.35
N TYR A 52 -6.67 0.28 -1.49
CA TYR A 52 -5.85 -0.50 -0.59
C TYR A 52 -6.24 -0.15 0.84
N VAL A 53 -6.42 -1.15 1.66
CA VAL A 53 -6.83 -0.97 3.04
C VAL A 53 -5.71 -1.42 3.95
N GLN A 54 -5.44 -0.63 4.97
CA GLN A 54 -4.41 -0.95 5.92
C GLN A 54 -4.79 -2.21 6.69
N ILE A 55 -3.90 -3.19 6.73
CA ILE A 55 -4.18 -4.44 7.39
C ILE A 55 -3.24 -4.71 8.55
N GLY A 56 -2.17 -3.95 8.70
CA GLY A 56 -1.28 -4.18 9.82
C GLY A 56 0.06 -3.55 9.60
N TYR A 57 1.02 -3.97 10.38
CA TYR A 57 2.37 -3.44 10.34
C TYR A 57 3.34 -4.59 10.29
N ALA A 58 4.53 -4.32 9.78
CA ALA A 58 5.58 -5.32 9.77
C ALA A 58 6.87 -4.66 10.17
N GLY A 59 7.65 -5.35 10.95
CA GLY A 59 8.97 -4.89 11.29
C GLY A 59 9.89 -5.13 10.15
N ASN A 60 10.74 -4.13 9.90
CA ASN A 60 11.63 -4.21 8.83
C ASN A 60 12.90 -4.86 9.23
N GLU A 61 13.13 -5.05 10.50
CA GLU A 61 14.31 -5.63 10.88
C GLU A 61 14.20 -7.05 10.94
N THR A 62 15.24 -7.69 10.74
CA THR A 62 15.24 -9.07 10.84
C THR A 62 15.26 -9.45 12.22
N TRP A 63 14.42 -10.28 12.60
CA TRP A 63 14.40 -10.68 13.89
C TRP A 63 15.50 -11.55 14.10
N LYS A 64 16.07 -11.40 15.01
CA LYS A 64 17.14 -12.20 15.20
C LYS A 64 17.02 -12.96 16.24
#